data_c12b4f3367fa47d878e14b588a0ab27a
#
_entry.id   c12b4f3367fa47d878e14b588a0ab27a
#
_cell.length_a   1.000
_cell.length_b   1.000
_cell.length_c   1.000
_cell.angle_alpha   90.00
_cell.angle_beta   90.00
_cell.angle_gamma   90.00
#
_symmetry.space_group_name_H-M   'P 1'
#
loop_
_entity.id
_entity.type
_entity.pdbx_description
1 polymer ?
#
loop_
_entity_poly.entity_id
_entity_poly.type
_entity_poly.pdbx_seq_one_letter_code
_entity_poly.pdbx_strand_id
1 'polypeptide(L)'
;MENDQAPISPSLGYEFAREEEARAAASDLDRRFTESELSGLRIYRVRWNGNYLVEAAFSDGTPEARLKDAVALLGESGIPVHPDDLADYKRATDEPTYLPDWLRRFFGA
;
A
#
# COMPACT_ATOMS: atom_id res chain seq x y z
N MET A 1 -6.15 -11.50 25.60
CA MET A 1 -5.85 -11.38 25.28
C MET A 1 -5.56 -11.08 24.49
N GLU A 2 -5.38 -11.16 24.22
CA GLU A 2 -5.06 -11.09 23.65
C GLU A 2 -4.59 -10.58 22.91
N ASN A 3 -4.57 -10.38 22.73
CA ASN A 3 -4.06 -9.98 21.91
C ASN A 3 -3.19 -9.61 21.75
N ASP A 4 -3.05 -9.66 22.26
CA ASP A 4 -1.99 -9.57 22.08
C ASP A 4 -1.25 -10.00 21.13
N GLN A 5 -1.45 -9.93 20.57
CA GLN A 5 -0.82 -10.51 19.46
C GLN A 5 0.47 -9.84 19.10
N ALA A 6 1.34 -10.57 18.36
CA ALA A 6 2.59 -9.99 17.91
C ALA A 6 2.32 -8.75 17.09
N PRO A 7 3.10 -7.71 17.27
CA PRO A 7 2.95 -6.53 16.44
C PRO A 7 3.21 -6.88 14.97
N ILE A 8 2.32 -6.42 14.14
CA ILE A 8 2.42 -6.60 12.70
C ILE A 8 2.49 -5.22 12.10
N SER A 9 3.44 -5.02 11.20
CA SER A 9 3.54 -3.74 10.52
C SER A 9 2.22 -3.45 9.82
N PRO A 10 1.65 -2.27 10.04
CA PRO A 10 0.37 -1.95 9.40
C PRO A 10 0.50 -1.97 7.89
N SER A 11 -0.51 -2.53 7.26
CA SER A 11 -0.54 -2.63 5.81
C SER A 11 -1.90 -2.18 5.33
N LEU A 12 -1.91 -1.29 4.34
CA LEU A 12 -3.13 -0.76 3.77
C LEU A 12 -3.23 -1.18 2.32
N GLY A 13 -4.41 -1.62 1.91
CA GLY A 13 -4.68 -1.91 0.51
C GLY A 13 -5.85 -1.09 0.03
N TYR A 14 -5.69 -0.43 -1.11
CA TYR A 14 -6.75 0.35 -1.74
C TYR A 14 -6.82 0.01 -3.20
N GLU A 15 -8.04 -0.09 -3.71
CA GLU A 15 -8.28 -0.44 -5.09
C GLU A 15 -8.67 0.81 -5.88
N PHE A 16 -8.04 0.98 -7.04
CA PHE A 16 -8.28 2.12 -7.93
C PHE A 16 -8.72 1.61 -9.29
N ALA A 17 -9.65 2.32 -9.90
CA ALA A 17 -10.15 1.94 -11.22
C ALA A 17 -9.17 2.27 -12.33
N ARG A 18 -8.29 3.25 -12.12
CA ARG A 18 -7.41 3.75 -13.16
C ARG A 18 -5.97 3.75 -12.69
N GLU A 19 -5.08 3.38 -13.61
CA GLU A 19 -3.66 3.31 -13.27
C GLU A 19 -3.10 4.65 -12.85
N GLU A 20 -3.48 5.72 -13.54
CA GLU A 20 -2.92 7.03 -13.21
C GLU A 20 -3.36 7.50 -11.83
N GLU A 21 -4.55 7.12 -11.38
CA GLU A 21 -4.98 7.45 -10.02
C GLU A 21 -4.17 6.67 -8.99
N ALA A 22 -3.92 5.39 -9.26
CA ALA A 22 -3.11 4.57 -8.37
C ALA A 22 -1.68 5.09 -8.29
N ARG A 23 -1.11 5.48 -9.42
CA ARG A 23 0.25 6.01 -9.45
C ARG A 23 0.34 7.36 -8.75
N ALA A 24 -0.67 8.21 -8.92
CA ALA A 24 -0.69 9.50 -8.24
C ALA A 24 -0.74 9.31 -6.73
N ALA A 25 -1.58 8.39 -6.26
CA ALA A 25 -1.69 8.12 -4.83
C ALA A 25 -0.38 7.57 -4.27
N ALA A 26 0.23 6.63 -4.98
CA ALA A 26 1.51 6.05 -4.54
C ALA A 26 2.61 7.11 -4.52
N SER A 27 2.64 7.97 -5.52
CA SER A 27 3.63 9.04 -5.59
C SER A 27 3.45 10.03 -4.44
N ASP A 28 2.21 10.34 -4.10
CA ASP A 28 1.93 11.23 -2.97
C ASP A 28 2.38 10.62 -1.64
N LEU A 29 2.15 9.32 -1.46
CA LEU A 29 2.65 8.63 -0.26
C LEU A 29 4.17 8.70 -0.21
N ASP A 30 4.82 8.42 -1.33
CA ASP A 30 6.27 8.42 -1.40
C ASP A 30 6.85 9.78 -1.03
N ARG A 31 6.17 10.86 -1.42
CA ARG A 31 6.63 12.21 -1.11
C ARG A 31 6.37 12.62 0.33
N ARG A 32 5.31 12.10 0.94
CA ARG A 32 4.87 12.58 2.25
C ARG A 32 5.36 11.74 3.42
N PHE A 33 5.82 10.52 3.14
CA PHE A 33 6.27 9.60 4.16
C PHE A 33 7.74 9.28 3.95
N THR A 34 8.46 9.10 5.06
CA THR A 34 9.89 8.78 4.99
C THR A 34 10.08 7.29 4.80
N GLU A 35 11.31 6.90 4.42
CA GLU A 35 11.66 5.50 4.31
C GLU A 35 11.50 4.77 5.63
N SER A 36 11.66 5.46 6.74
CA SER A 36 11.51 4.84 8.05
C SER A 36 10.05 4.64 8.42
N GLU A 37 9.15 5.36 7.79
CA GLU A 37 7.71 5.19 8.00
C GLU A 37 7.11 4.22 7.01
N LEU A 38 7.41 4.40 5.74
CA LEU A 38 6.82 3.63 4.65
C LEU A 38 7.79 2.53 4.24
N SER A 39 7.54 1.33 4.69
CA SER A 39 8.46 0.22 4.49
C SER A 39 8.20 -0.55 3.19
N GLY A 40 7.05 -0.35 2.57
CA GLY A 40 6.74 -0.99 1.29
C GLY A 40 5.66 -0.23 0.56
N LEU A 41 5.78 -0.19 -0.76
CA LEU A 41 4.80 0.52 -1.58
C LEU A 41 4.82 -0.13 -2.96
N ARG A 42 3.68 -0.69 -3.35
CA ARG A 42 3.58 -1.39 -4.63
C ARG A 42 2.23 -1.15 -5.26
N ILE A 43 2.20 -1.22 -6.59
CA ILE A 43 0.96 -1.20 -7.35
C ILE A 43 0.88 -2.51 -8.12
N TYR A 44 -0.24 -3.21 -7.98
CA TYR A 44 -0.49 -4.45 -8.69
C TYR A 44 -1.69 -4.26 -9.61
N ARG A 45 -1.69 -4.97 -10.72
CA ARG A 45 -2.88 -5.04 -11.55
C ARG A 45 -3.72 -6.24 -11.12
N VAL A 46 -4.99 -5.98 -10.80
CA VAL A 46 -5.91 -7.03 -10.34
C VAL A 46 -6.51 -7.73 -11.55
N ARG A 47 -6.34 -9.05 -11.63
CA ARG A 47 -6.72 -9.77 -12.87
C ARG A 47 -8.21 -9.85 -13.11
N TRP A 48 -9.00 -10.00 -12.05
CA TRP A 48 -10.41 -10.29 -12.27
C TRP A 48 -11.22 -9.08 -12.72
N ASN A 49 -10.74 -7.87 -12.50
CA ASN A 49 -11.50 -6.68 -12.89
C ASN A 49 -10.67 -5.61 -13.59
N GLY A 50 -9.36 -5.84 -13.73
CA GLY A 50 -8.49 -4.88 -14.39
C GLY A 50 -8.18 -3.63 -13.59
N ASN A 51 -8.63 -3.56 -12.34
CA ASN A 51 -8.32 -2.43 -11.49
C ASN A 51 -6.89 -2.55 -10.95
N TYR A 52 -6.50 -1.59 -10.12
CA TYR A 52 -5.15 -1.51 -9.60
C TYR A 52 -5.19 -1.49 -8.09
N LEU A 53 -4.38 -2.33 -7.46
CA LEU A 53 -4.27 -2.38 -6.01
C LEU A 53 -3.00 -1.66 -5.59
N VAL A 54 -3.16 -0.63 -4.75
CA VAL A 54 -2.02 0.01 -4.12
C VAL A 54 -1.88 -0.61 -2.74
N GLU A 55 -0.73 -1.19 -2.48
CA GLU A 55 -0.40 -1.74 -1.17
C GLU A 55 0.67 -0.88 -0.54
N ALA A 56 0.38 -0.37 0.65
CA ALA A 56 1.32 0.45 1.41
C ALA A 56 1.54 -0.20 2.76
N ALA A 57 2.79 -0.54 3.05
CA ALA A 57 3.16 -1.14 4.32
C ALA A 57 3.95 -0.12 5.13
N PHE A 58 3.67 -0.05 6.42
CA PHE A 58 4.29 0.93 7.31
C PHE A 58 5.06 0.25 8.41
N SER A 59 6.08 0.92 8.89
CA SER A 59 6.90 0.40 9.99
C SER A 59 6.12 0.40 11.29
N ASP A 60 6.50 -0.51 12.19
CA ASP A 60 5.79 -0.69 13.46
C ASP A 60 5.71 0.61 14.26
N GLY A 61 6.72 1.43 14.22
CA GLY A 61 6.77 2.64 15.01
C GLY A 61 6.04 3.83 14.40
N THR A 62 5.38 3.65 13.27
CA THR A 62 4.70 4.78 12.62
C THR A 62 3.52 5.23 13.48
N PRO A 63 3.46 6.53 13.83
CA PRO A 63 2.36 7.02 14.68
C PRO A 63 1.01 6.86 14.02
N GLU A 64 0.00 6.65 14.85
CA GLU A 64 -1.36 6.45 14.33
C GLU A 64 -1.84 7.64 13.51
N ALA A 65 -1.46 8.86 13.91
CA ALA A 65 -1.85 10.06 13.17
C ALA A 65 -1.31 10.01 11.73
N ARG A 66 -0.10 9.47 11.55
CA ARG A 66 0.46 9.33 10.21
C ARG A 66 -0.29 8.29 9.40
N LEU A 67 -0.70 7.20 10.05
CA LEU A 67 -1.50 6.18 9.36
C LEU A 67 -2.84 6.75 8.92
N LYS A 68 -3.44 7.60 9.75
CA LYS A 68 -4.69 8.25 9.36
C LYS A 68 -4.50 9.18 8.17
N ASP A 69 -3.36 9.86 8.09
CA ASP A 69 -3.04 10.68 6.93
C ASP A 69 -2.99 9.84 5.66
N ALA A 70 -2.37 8.66 5.76
CA ALA A 70 -2.28 7.76 4.61
C ALA A 70 -3.66 7.27 4.19
N VAL A 71 -4.50 6.92 5.16
CA VAL A 71 -5.87 6.47 4.87
C VAL A 71 -6.64 7.56 4.15
N ALA A 72 -6.52 8.80 4.63
CA ALA A 72 -7.24 9.92 4.01
C ALA A 72 -6.73 10.13 2.58
N LEU A 73 -5.44 10.06 2.36
CA LEU A 73 -4.86 10.28 1.05
C LEU A 73 -5.31 9.20 0.07
N LEU A 74 -5.19 7.94 0.47
CA LEU A 74 -5.56 6.83 -0.41
C LEU A 74 -7.06 6.79 -0.67
N GLY A 75 -7.85 7.19 0.32
CA GLY A 75 -9.31 7.14 0.21
C GLY A 75 -9.92 8.22 -0.65
N GLU A 76 -9.12 9.20 -1.10
CA GLU A 76 -9.67 10.25 -1.97
C GLU A 76 -10.17 9.68 -3.29
N SER A 77 -9.46 8.71 -3.84
CA SER A 77 -9.84 8.11 -5.12
C SER A 77 -9.92 6.59 -5.04
N GLY A 78 -9.41 5.99 -4.00
CA GLY A 78 -9.35 4.55 -3.87
C GLY A 78 -10.42 4.02 -2.94
N ILE A 79 -10.70 2.73 -3.08
CA ILE A 79 -11.66 2.02 -2.25
C ILE A 79 -10.88 1.08 -1.35
N PRO A 80 -11.09 1.17 -0.02
CA PRO A 80 -10.32 0.32 0.89
C PRO A 80 -10.59 -1.17 0.66
N VAL A 81 -9.53 -1.96 0.71
CA VAL A 81 -9.61 -3.41 0.66
C VAL A 81 -9.43 -3.92 2.07
N HIS A 82 -10.40 -4.67 2.55
CA HIS A 82 -10.34 -5.19 3.91
C HIS A 82 -9.11 -6.09 4.08
N PRO A 83 -8.44 -6.01 5.23
CA PRO A 83 -7.23 -6.83 5.42
C PRO A 83 -7.46 -8.32 5.19
N ASP A 84 -8.64 -8.83 5.50
CA ASP A 84 -8.94 -10.24 5.28
C ASP A 84 -8.98 -10.58 3.80
N ASP A 85 -9.30 -9.60 2.95
CA ASP A 85 -9.38 -9.81 1.50
C ASP A 85 -8.07 -9.52 0.79
N LEU A 86 -7.15 -8.86 1.48
CA LEU A 86 -5.93 -8.40 0.84
C LEU A 86 -5.10 -9.55 0.28
N ALA A 87 -5.03 -10.65 1.01
CA ALA A 87 -4.28 -11.81 0.55
C ALA A 87 -4.88 -12.39 -0.74
N ASP A 88 -6.21 -12.43 -0.82
CA ASP A 88 -6.89 -12.91 -2.04
C ASP A 88 -6.60 -11.99 -3.22
N TYR A 89 -6.65 -10.67 -2.97
CA TYR A 89 -6.31 -9.71 -4.01
C TYR A 89 -4.90 -9.91 -4.51
N LYS A 90 -3.95 -10.12 -3.60
CA LYS A 90 -2.55 -10.27 -3.99
C LYS A 90 -2.31 -11.55 -4.79
N ARG A 91 -3.05 -12.61 -4.47
CA ARG A 91 -2.93 -13.85 -5.26
C ARG A 91 -3.48 -13.69 -6.66
N ALA A 92 -4.37 -12.73 -6.86
CA ALA A 92 -5.00 -12.49 -8.16
C ALA A 92 -4.36 -11.33 -8.91
N THR A 93 -3.15 -10.93 -8.52
CA THR A 93 -2.48 -9.80 -9.17
C THR A 93 -1.30 -10.27 -10.00
N ASP A 94 -0.91 -9.43 -10.92
CA ASP A 94 0.35 -9.58 -11.64
C ASP A 94 1.49 -9.05 -10.79
N GLU A 95 2.70 -9.11 -11.33
CA GLU A 95 3.84 -8.53 -10.63
C GLU A 95 3.62 -7.03 -10.42
N PRO A 96 4.22 -6.47 -9.38
CA PRO A 96 4.06 -5.03 -9.13
C PRO A 96 4.51 -4.21 -10.31
N THR A 97 3.73 -3.18 -10.62
CA THR A 97 4.02 -2.29 -11.74
C THR A 97 4.68 -1.00 -11.31
N TYR A 98 4.87 -0.78 -10.02
CA TYR A 98 5.43 0.44 -9.50
C TYR A 98 6.22 0.18 -8.22
N LEU A 99 7.44 0.71 -8.17
CA LEU A 99 8.27 0.72 -6.97
C LEU A 99 8.95 2.08 -6.88
N PRO A 100 8.92 2.73 -5.71
CA PRO A 100 9.69 3.96 -5.52
C PRO A 100 11.18 3.71 -5.69
N ASP A 101 11.93 4.74 -6.02
CA ASP A 101 13.35 4.61 -6.28
C ASP A 101 14.09 4.02 -5.08
N TRP A 102 13.77 4.50 -3.86
CA TRP A 102 14.47 4.01 -2.68
C TRP A 102 14.18 2.53 -2.43
N LEU A 103 13.00 2.07 -2.84
CA LEU A 103 12.65 0.68 -2.66
C LEU A 103 13.34 -0.20 -3.69
N ARG A 104 13.55 0.32 -4.89
CA ARG A 104 14.27 -0.42 -5.94
C ARG A 104 15.67 -0.78 -5.51
N ARG A 105 16.30 0.05 -4.70
CA ARG A 105 17.65 -0.23 -4.24
C ARG A 105 17.73 -1.52 -3.42
N PHE A 106 16.67 -1.84 -2.69
CA PHE A 106 16.64 -3.08 -1.92
C PHE A 106 16.50 -4.30 -2.79
N PHE A 107 15.94 -4.16 -3.97
CA PHE A 107 15.71 -5.29 -4.85
C PHE A 107 16.75 -5.40 -5.95
N GLY A 108 17.84 -4.70 -5.81
CA GLY A 108 18.98 -4.87 -6.66
C GLY A 108 18.82 -4.42 -8.09
N ALA A 109 17.93 -3.55 -8.29
CA ALA A 109 17.70 -3.06 -9.63
C ALA A 109 18.90 -2.30 -10.15
#